data_77ba6205624e85d8da0d5460372e1ed0
#
_entry.id   77ba6205624e85d8da0d5460372e1ed0
#
_cell.length_a   1.000
_cell.length_b   1.000
_cell.length_c   1.000
_cell.angle_alpha   90.00
_cell.angle_beta   90.00
_cell.angle_gamma   90.00
#
_symmetry.space_group_name_H-M   'P 1'
#
loop_
_entity.id
_entity.type
_entity.pdbx_description
1 polymer ?
#
loop_
_entity_poly.entity_id
_entity_poly.type
_entity_poly.pdbx_seq_one_letter_code
_entity_poly.pdbx_strand_id
1 'polypeptide(L)'
;MALLLLNKKNDFSKILPNYAKYKMSSKLIFFVLEALFLNILFVIICEEMSDSMSLRAGIVGLPNVGKSTLFNAITKQNILAANYPFATIEPNVGVVVVPDERLNYLNDLYKPERLIPTTFEFTDIAGLVKGASNGEGLGNKFLSHIREVDAIVEVVRCFEDSNIIHVEGAVDPIRDIEIINVELMLADIEVIDNRLGRIGKKAALSRDKEAAKEAELLTRIKESLLQNIPVRRMEFDEEEQKIIKPFNLLTSKPMIYMANINEEDLLNEENTYVEAVRGYAEAENSEVITVCAKIESELGELEEEERKVFLKDLGIEESGLDQLIRATYSLLGLATYFTVGSDEVKAWTFKKGMKAPQCAGIIHTDFERGFIRAEVMSYEDLKTNGSELKVKEAGKMRLEGKEYVMQDGDICHFRFNV
;
A
#
# COMPACT_ATOMS: atom_id res chain seq x y z
N MET A 1 -23.20 -18.48 13.42
CA MET A 1 -22.85 -18.95 14.79
C MET A 1 -23.61 -18.19 15.89
N ALA A 2 -23.82 -16.88 15.76
CA ALA A 2 -24.60 -16.10 16.74
C ALA A 2 -26.08 -16.48 16.86
N LEU A 3 -26.76 -16.86 15.78
CA LEU A 3 -28.16 -17.31 15.81
C LEU A 3 -28.37 -18.68 16.47
N LEU A 4 -27.33 -19.51 16.56
CA LEU A 4 -27.38 -20.83 17.25
C LEU A 4 -27.24 -20.71 18.76
N LEU A 5 -26.75 -19.59 19.29
CA LEU A 5 -26.62 -19.31 20.73
C LEU A 5 -27.89 -18.70 21.34
N LEU A 6 -28.75 -18.10 20.52
CA LEU A 6 -30.02 -17.51 20.98
C LEU A 6 -31.15 -18.53 21.21
N ASN A 7 -30.99 -19.76 20.74
CA ASN A 7 -32.06 -20.77 20.84
C ASN A 7 -31.89 -21.80 21.96
N LYS A 8 -30.85 -21.66 22.79
CA LYS A 8 -30.74 -22.43 24.03
C LYS A 8 -30.95 -21.49 25.20
N LYS A 9 -32.03 -21.74 25.97
CA LYS A 9 -32.25 -21.15 27.32
C LYS A 9 -31.04 -21.45 28.22
N ASN A 10 -29.93 -20.74 28.03
CA ASN A 10 -28.74 -20.83 28.84
C ASN A 10 -28.54 -19.55 29.63
N ASP A 11 -28.47 -19.74 30.90
CA ASP A 11 -28.20 -18.89 32.03
C ASP A 11 -27.27 -17.69 31.73
N PHE A 12 -27.85 -16.51 31.47
CA PHE A 12 -27.15 -15.23 31.24
C PHE A 12 -26.29 -14.80 32.46
N SER A 13 -26.47 -15.46 33.63
CA SER A 13 -25.70 -15.20 34.84
C SER A 13 -24.21 -15.53 34.71
N LYS A 14 -23.82 -16.34 33.72
CA LYS A 14 -22.42 -16.75 33.47
C LYS A 14 -21.64 -15.76 32.61
N ILE A 15 -22.32 -14.85 31.87
CA ILE A 15 -21.70 -13.90 30.94
C ILE A 15 -21.40 -12.56 31.66
N LEU A 16 -22.15 -12.23 32.70
CA LEU A 16 -21.97 -10.99 33.46
C LEU A 16 -22.05 -11.28 34.97
N PRO A 17 -20.93 -11.56 35.65
CA PRO A 17 -20.91 -11.96 37.08
C PRO A 17 -21.39 -10.89 38.06
N ASN A 18 -21.66 -9.65 37.63
CA ASN A 18 -22.14 -8.55 38.49
C ASN A 18 -23.56 -8.07 38.17
N TYR A 19 -24.33 -8.86 37.45
CA TYR A 19 -25.68 -8.51 36.97
C TYR A 19 -26.68 -8.20 38.13
N ALA A 20 -26.53 -8.86 39.27
CA ALA A 20 -27.45 -8.72 40.40
C ALA A 20 -27.37 -7.37 41.15
N LYS A 21 -26.37 -6.53 40.84
CA LYS A 21 -26.16 -5.23 41.52
C LYS A 21 -26.92 -4.05 40.95
N TYR A 22 -27.39 -4.15 39.69
CA TYR A 22 -28.10 -3.06 39.04
C TYR A 22 -29.54 -3.46 38.73
N LYS A 23 -30.52 -2.84 39.42
CA LYS A 23 -31.97 -2.97 39.15
C LYS A 23 -32.34 -2.29 37.82
N MET A 24 -31.77 -2.77 36.69
CA MET A 24 -32.14 -2.28 35.36
C MET A 24 -33.35 -3.06 34.82
N SER A 25 -34.30 -2.35 34.21
CA SER A 25 -35.46 -3.02 33.59
C SER A 25 -35.01 -3.88 32.40
N SER A 26 -35.69 -5.01 32.18
CA SER A 26 -35.40 -5.91 31.06
C SER A 26 -35.44 -5.22 29.68
N LYS A 27 -36.27 -4.16 29.54
CA LYS A 27 -36.35 -3.34 28.34
C LYS A 27 -35.08 -2.49 28.10
N LEU A 28 -34.48 -1.95 29.16
CA LEU A 28 -33.28 -1.13 29.05
C LEU A 28 -32.05 -1.99 28.68
N ILE A 29 -32.01 -3.21 29.19
CA ILE A 29 -30.97 -4.17 28.88
C ILE A 29 -31.06 -4.65 27.42
N PHE A 30 -32.27 -4.90 26.96
CA PHE A 30 -32.50 -5.27 25.54
C PHE A 30 -32.04 -4.13 24.61
N PHE A 31 -32.35 -2.88 24.96
CA PHE A 31 -31.93 -1.70 24.17
C PHE A 31 -30.42 -1.50 24.15
N VAL A 32 -29.75 -1.72 25.29
CA VAL A 32 -28.28 -1.62 25.38
C VAL A 32 -27.60 -2.77 24.60
N LEU A 33 -28.14 -3.98 24.65
CA LEU A 33 -27.62 -5.11 23.87
C LEU A 33 -27.85 -4.94 22.37
N GLU A 34 -28.99 -4.40 21.98
CA GLU A 34 -29.31 -4.06 20.58
C GLU A 34 -28.40 -2.94 20.05
N ALA A 35 -28.15 -1.90 20.85
CA ALA A 35 -27.20 -0.84 20.50
C ALA A 35 -25.75 -1.34 20.44
N LEU A 36 -25.33 -2.22 21.34
CA LEU A 36 -24.01 -2.88 21.31
C LEU A 36 -23.89 -3.80 20.09
N PHE A 37 -24.93 -4.56 19.77
CA PHE A 37 -24.94 -5.43 18.60
C PHE A 37 -24.89 -4.64 17.31
N LEU A 38 -25.65 -3.53 17.20
CA LEU A 38 -25.61 -2.61 16.06
C LEU A 38 -24.23 -1.94 15.93
N ASN A 39 -23.60 -1.53 17.03
CA ASN A 39 -22.25 -1.00 17.02
C ASN A 39 -21.21 -2.05 16.59
N ILE A 40 -21.28 -3.27 17.12
CA ILE A 40 -20.37 -4.36 16.74
C ILE A 40 -20.60 -4.74 15.28
N LEU A 41 -21.85 -4.81 14.83
CA LEU A 41 -22.18 -5.08 13.42
C LEU A 41 -21.70 -3.93 12.50
N PHE A 42 -21.84 -2.68 12.95
CA PHE A 42 -21.32 -1.52 12.25
C PHE A 42 -19.79 -1.53 12.16
N VAL A 43 -19.09 -1.86 13.25
CA VAL A 43 -17.62 -2.00 13.25
C VAL A 43 -17.18 -3.15 12.33
N ILE A 44 -17.84 -4.31 12.38
CA ILE A 44 -17.52 -5.45 11.50
C ILE A 44 -17.79 -5.10 10.03
N ILE A 45 -18.90 -4.41 9.74
CA ILE A 45 -19.22 -3.96 8.37
C ILE A 45 -18.23 -2.88 7.91
N CYS A 46 -17.82 -1.97 8.80
CA CYS A 46 -16.78 -0.99 8.49
C CYS A 46 -15.41 -1.64 8.29
N GLU A 47 -15.03 -2.65 9.07
CA GLU A 47 -13.81 -3.43 8.87
C GLU A 47 -13.85 -4.22 7.55
N GLU A 48 -14.95 -4.93 7.24
CA GLU A 48 -15.10 -5.64 5.94
C GLU A 48 -15.14 -4.66 4.73
N MET A 49 -15.62 -3.43 4.91
CA MET A 49 -15.60 -2.41 3.86
C MET A 49 -14.24 -1.69 3.76
N SER A 50 -13.46 -1.62 4.83
CA SER A 50 -12.10 -1.06 4.86
C SER A 50 -11.07 -2.03 4.26
N ASP A 51 -11.22 -3.33 4.48
CA ASP A 51 -10.29 -4.36 3.99
C ASP A 51 -10.29 -4.53 2.45
N SER A 52 -11.22 -3.88 1.73
CA SER A 52 -11.40 -4.22 0.32
C SER A 52 -10.40 -3.58 -0.62
N MET A 53 -9.52 -2.61 -0.24
CA MET A 53 -8.55 -2.00 -1.18
C MET A 53 -7.41 -1.14 -0.59
N SER A 54 -7.08 -1.19 0.69
CA SER A 54 -5.87 -0.48 1.11
C SER A 54 -4.63 -1.32 0.81
N LEU A 55 -4.04 -1.13 -0.37
CA LEU A 55 -2.73 -1.68 -0.68
C LEU A 55 -1.67 -0.95 0.15
N ARG A 56 -0.76 -1.72 0.77
CA ARG A 56 0.24 -1.21 1.71
C ARG A 56 1.65 -1.45 1.20
N ALA A 57 2.56 -0.52 1.46
CA ALA A 57 3.99 -0.74 1.25
C ALA A 57 4.71 -0.91 2.59
N GLY A 58 5.57 -1.91 2.68
CA GLY A 58 6.41 -2.14 3.85
C GLY A 58 7.76 -1.47 3.70
N ILE A 59 8.15 -0.67 4.68
CA ILE A 59 9.48 -0.07 4.72
C ILE A 59 10.42 -1.04 5.43
N VAL A 60 11.45 -1.50 4.74
CA VAL A 60 12.47 -2.41 5.24
C VAL A 60 13.86 -1.77 5.14
N GLY A 61 14.83 -2.34 5.81
CA GLY A 61 16.23 -1.90 5.74
C GLY A 61 17.01 -2.42 6.94
N LEU A 62 18.32 -2.47 6.80
CA LEU A 62 19.23 -2.82 7.89
C LEU A 62 19.17 -1.78 9.02
N PRO A 63 19.67 -2.08 10.22
CA PRO A 63 19.79 -1.08 11.27
C PRO A 63 20.69 0.10 10.84
N ASN A 64 20.32 1.33 11.29
CA ASN A 64 21.08 2.55 11.08
C ASN A 64 21.22 3.03 9.61
N VAL A 65 20.29 2.62 8.73
CA VAL A 65 20.23 3.10 7.34
C VAL A 65 19.34 4.34 7.16
N GLY A 66 18.67 4.81 8.22
CA GLY A 66 17.75 5.96 8.18
C GLY A 66 16.27 5.58 8.13
N LYS A 67 15.92 4.28 8.26
CA LYS A 67 14.54 3.78 8.19
C LYS A 67 13.60 4.48 9.18
N SER A 68 13.99 4.58 10.45
CA SER A 68 13.17 5.23 11.49
C SER A 68 13.03 6.74 11.26
N THR A 69 14.05 7.39 10.72
CA THR A 69 14.00 8.82 10.37
C THR A 69 13.00 9.06 9.25
N LEU A 70 13.03 8.22 8.20
CA LEU A 70 12.05 8.25 7.11
C LEU A 70 10.64 8.00 7.64
N PHE A 71 10.44 6.96 8.46
CA PHE A 71 9.13 6.63 8.99
C PHE A 71 8.58 7.75 9.90
N ASN A 72 9.44 8.42 10.66
CA ASN A 72 9.05 9.59 11.43
C ASN A 72 8.62 10.76 10.53
N ALA A 73 9.29 11.00 9.40
CA ALA A 73 8.85 11.99 8.42
C ALA A 73 7.46 11.64 7.85
N ILE A 74 7.24 10.38 7.51
CA ILE A 74 5.95 9.84 7.07
C ILE A 74 4.87 10.06 8.14
N THR A 75 5.15 9.71 9.40
CA THR A 75 4.16 9.82 10.48
C THR A 75 3.84 11.27 10.87
N LYS A 76 4.75 12.21 10.65
CA LYS A 76 4.46 13.64 10.81
C LYS A 76 3.41 14.12 9.79
N GLN A 77 3.42 13.61 8.58
CA GLN A 77 2.35 13.85 7.59
C GLN A 77 1.00 13.23 8.01
N ASN A 78 0.97 12.20 8.87
CA ASN A 78 -0.26 11.62 9.40
C ASN A 78 -1.17 12.63 10.10
N ILE A 79 -0.62 13.66 10.74
CA ILE A 79 -1.38 14.70 11.42
C ILE A 79 -2.29 15.44 10.43
N LEU A 80 -1.83 15.62 9.21
CA LEU A 80 -2.62 16.18 8.11
C LEU A 80 -3.65 15.17 7.59
N ALA A 81 -3.27 13.90 7.48
CA ALA A 81 -4.14 12.82 7.01
C ALA A 81 -5.23 12.44 8.03
N ALA A 82 -4.98 12.57 9.34
CA ALA A 82 -5.94 12.27 10.41
C ALA A 82 -7.21 13.15 10.40
N ASN A 83 -7.16 14.29 9.68
CA ASN A 83 -8.32 15.14 9.46
C ASN A 83 -9.29 14.58 8.40
N TYR A 84 -8.91 13.52 7.69
CA TYR A 84 -9.74 12.89 6.68
C TYR A 84 -10.47 11.65 7.22
N PRO A 85 -11.74 11.41 6.82
CA PRO A 85 -12.50 10.24 7.24
C PRO A 85 -11.78 8.95 6.84
N PHE A 86 -11.74 7.95 7.73
CA PHE A 86 -11.19 6.59 7.54
C PHE A 86 -9.69 6.39 7.78
N ALA A 87 -8.92 7.39 8.26
CA ALA A 87 -7.56 7.15 8.73
C ALA A 87 -7.59 6.37 10.07
N THR A 88 -7.31 5.08 10.04
CA THR A 88 -7.14 4.27 11.26
C THR A 88 -5.71 4.46 11.75
N ILE A 89 -5.52 4.85 13.01
CA ILE A 89 -4.19 4.98 13.62
C ILE A 89 -3.81 3.59 14.17
N GLU A 90 -3.08 2.82 13.38
CA GLU A 90 -2.47 1.59 13.84
C GLU A 90 -1.00 1.83 14.24
N PRO A 91 -0.48 1.15 15.29
CA PRO A 91 0.94 1.21 15.60
C PRO A 91 1.76 0.72 14.39
N ASN A 92 2.80 1.45 14.03
CA ASN A 92 3.68 1.17 12.89
C ASN A 92 3.05 1.32 11.49
N VAL A 93 1.88 1.95 11.36
CA VAL A 93 1.29 2.33 10.07
C VAL A 93 1.34 3.85 9.93
N GLY A 94 1.96 4.31 8.85
CA GLY A 94 2.00 5.71 8.45
C GLY A 94 1.06 5.94 7.27
N VAL A 95 0.05 6.80 7.44
CA VAL A 95 -0.86 7.19 6.36
C VAL A 95 -0.37 8.51 5.77
N VAL A 96 -0.16 8.56 4.47
CA VAL A 96 0.29 9.76 3.77
C VAL A 96 -0.73 10.18 2.72
N VAL A 97 -0.77 11.47 2.46
CA VAL A 97 -1.51 12.01 1.31
C VAL A 97 -0.71 11.73 0.04
N VAL A 98 -1.37 11.22 -1.00
CA VAL A 98 -0.74 11.06 -2.31
C VAL A 98 -0.69 12.44 -2.99
N PRO A 99 0.50 12.97 -3.30
CA PRO A 99 0.63 14.27 -3.94
C PRO A 99 0.03 14.24 -5.35
N ASP A 100 -0.91 15.14 -5.62
CA ASP A 100 -1.58 15.24 -6.92
C ASP A 100 -1.94 16.70 -7.25
N GLU A 101 -1.19 17.32 -8.13
CA GLU A 101 -1.43 18.72 -8.56
C GLU A 101 -2.79 18.92 -9.24
N ARG A 102 -3.34 17.86 -9.81
CA ARG A 102 -4.66 17.90 -10.46
C ARG A 102 -5.75 18.26 -9.44
N LEU A 103 -5.60 17.77 -8.21
CA LEU A 103 -6.55 18.06 -7.14
C LEU A 103 -6.53 19.55 -6.74
N ASN A 104 -5.35 20.17 -6.73
CA ASN A 104 -5.20 21.62 -6.47
C ASN A 104 -5.92 22.45 -7.55
N TYR A 105 -5.72 22.10 -8.82
CA TYR A 105 -6.43 22.76 -9.92
C TYR A 105 -7.96 22.60 -9.81
N LEU A 106 -8.44 21.39 -9.47
CA LEU A 106 -9.86 21.14 -9.27
C LEU A 106 -10.43 21.94 -8.08
N ASN A 107 -9.67 22.08 -6.99
CA ASN A 107 -10.02 22.92 -5.85
C ASN A 107 -10.23 24.40 -6.27
N ASP A 108 -9.31 24.94 -7.03
CA ASP A 108 -9.37 26.32 -7.49
C ASP A 108 -10.54 26.57 -8.45
N LEU A 109 -10.86 25.58 -9.28
CA LEU A 109 -11.91 25.67 -10.28
C LEU A 109 -13.33 25.55 -9.66
N TYR A 110 -13.53 24.56 -8.77
CA TYR A 110 -14.84 24.26 -8.19
C TYR A 110 -15.11 24.98 -6.88
N LYS A 111 -14.06 25.38 -6.13
CA LYS A 111 -14.12 25.99 -4.80
C LYS A 111 -15.06 25.25 -3.86
N PRO A 112 -14.85 23.95 -3.68
CA PRO A 112 -15.74 23.11 -2.89
C PRO A 112 -15.70 23.47 -1.41
N GLU A 113 -16.72 23.07 -0.66
CA GLU A 113 -16.71 23.17 0.80
C GLU A 113 -15.65 22.23 1.42
N ARG A 114 -15.39 21.09 0.77
CA ARG A 114 -14.43 20.09 1.23
C ARG A 114 -13.57 19.57 0.07
N LEU A 115 -12.26 19.52 0.33
CA LEU A 115 -11.29 18.90 -0.56
C LEU A 115 -10.75 17.62 0.11
N ILE A 116 -10.91 16.48 -0.54
CA ILE A 116 -10.51 15.19 0.02
C ILE A 116 -9.49 14.53 -0.93
N PRO A 117 -8.19 14.54 -0.57
CA PRO A 117 -7.17 13.82 -1.31
C PRO A 117 -7.28 12.31 -1.09
N THR A 118 -6.60 11.54 -1.92
CA THR A 118 -6.39 10.12 -1.65
C THR A 118 -5.21 9.92 -0.73
N THR A 119 -5.24 8.82 0.02
CA THR A 119 -4.19 8.47 0.98
C THR A 119 -3.58 7.11 0.64
N PHE A 120 -2.35 6.90 1.10
CA PHE A 120 -1.61 5.66 0.95
C PHE A 120 -0.98 5.25 2.29
N GLU A 121 -0.81 3.94 2.52
CA GLU A 121 -0.31 3.42 3.78
C GLU A 121 1.09 2.84 3.65
N PHE A 122 1.98 3.30 4.53
CA PHE A 122 3.29 2.69 4.75
C PHE A 122 3.31 1.97 6.10
N THR A 123 3.88 0.77 6.13
CA THR A 123 4.07 0.01 7.37
C THR A 123 5.56 -0.02 7.73
N ASP A 124 5.91 0.42 8.93
CA ASP A 124 7.27 0.25 9.44
C ASP A 124 7.49 -1.21 9.83
N ILE A 125 8.33 -1.89 9.07
CA ILE A 125 8.72 -3.26 9.36
C ILE A 125 10.03 -3.23 10.16
N ALA A 126 10.00 -3.76 11.38
CA ALA A 126 11.16 -3.78 12.27
C ALA A 126 12.41 -4.31 11.53
N GLY A 127 13.56 -3.66 11.74
CA GLY A 127 14.77 -3.95 10.99
C GLY A 127 15.19 -5.43 11.03
N LEU A 128 15.71 -5.90 9.92
CA LEU A 128 16.24 -7.25 9.78
C LEU A 128 17.46 -7.43 10.68
N VAL A 129 17.49 -8.52 11.43
CA VAL A 129 18.70 -9.04 12.05
C VAL A 129 19.13 -10.26 11.24
N LYS A 130 20.40 -10.33 10.85
CA LYS A 130 20.98 -11.46 10.11
C LYS A 130 20.62 -12.80 10.78
N GLY A 131 20.13 -13.77 10.00
CA GLY A 131 19.65 -15.05 10.51
C GLY A 131 18.15 -15.06 10.87
N ALA A 132 17.38 -14.11 10.36
CA ALA A 132 15.93 -14.01 10.57
C ALA A 132 15.18 -15.28 10.13
N SER A 133 15.65 -15.93 9.07
CA SER A 133 15.09 -17.17 8.51
C SER A 133 15.38 -18.41 9.39
N ASN A 134 16.35 -18.36 10.31
CA ASN A 134 16.71 -19.50 11.18
C ASN A 134 15.77 -19.67 12.40
N GLY A 135 14.67 -18.92 12.49
CA GLY A 135 13.56 -19.23 13.40
C GLY A 135 13.65 -18.68 14.82
N GLU A 136 14.57 -17.77 15.13
CA GLU A 136 14.63 -17.14 16.45
C GLU A 136 13.81 -15.82 16.49
N GLY A 137 12.59 -15.91 17.02
CA GLY A 137 11.73 -14.84 17.56
C GLY A 137 11.49 -13.59 16.68
N LEU A 138 12.44 -12.69 16.57
CA LEU A 138 12.30 -11.41 15.87
C LEU A 138 12.30 -11.55 14.34
N GLY A 139 13.04 -12.51 13.79
CA GLY A 139 13.10 -12.75 12.35
C GLY A 139 11.77 -13.22 11.77
N ASN A 140 11.08 -14.13 12.46
CA ASN A 140 9.76 -14.60 12.02
C ASN A 140 8.72 -13.48 12.01
N LYS A 141 8.78 -12.52 12.95
CA LYS A 141 7.90 -11.34 12.94
C LYS A 141 8.19 -10.43 11.75
N PHE A 142 9.46 -10.19 11.43
CA PHE A 142 9.86 -9.42 10.26
C PHE A 142 9.29 -10.03 8.97
N LEU A 143 9.50 -11.32 8.74
CA LEU A 143 8.99 -12.02 7.57
C LEU A 143 7.45 -12.05 7.52
N SER A 144 6.79 -12.16 8.69
CA SER A 144 5.33 -12.09 8.80
C SER A 144 4.80 -10.73 8.35
N HIS A 145 5.40 -9.63 8.82
CA HIS A 145 4.97 -8.29 8.44
C HIS A 145 5.19 -8.03 6.93
N ILE A 146 6.30 -8.54 6.34
CA ILE A 146 6.50 -8.44 4.88
C ILE A 146 5.40 -9.21 4.12
N ARG A 147 4.89 -10.32 4.66
CA ARG A 147 3.77 -11.05 4.01
C ARG A 147 2.49 -10.21 3.91
N GLU A 148 2.25 -9.33 4.87
CA GLU A 148 1.04 -8.52 5.00
C GLU A 148 1.01 -7.30 4.06
N VAL A 149 2.15 -6.88 3.50
CA VAL A 149 2.24 -5.73 2.59
C VAL A 149 2.27 -6.17 1.12
N ASP A 150 1.92 -5.26 0.21
CA ASP A 150 1.80 -5.53 -1.23
C ASP A 150 3.05 -5.14 -2.01
N ALA A 151 3.84 -4.19 -1.51
CA ALA A 151 5.13 -3.77 -2.07
C ALA A 151 6.15 -3.56 -0.96
N ILE A 152 7.42 -3.55 -1.31
CA ILE A 152 8.54 -3.31 -0.40
C ILE A 152 9.25 -2.03 -0.82
N VAL A 153 9.49 -1.14 0.15
CA VAL A 153 10.41 -0.02 0.04
C VAL A 153 11.65 -0.34 0.86
N GLU A 154 12.75 -0.64 0.20
CA GLU A 154 14.00 -0.94 0.86
C GLU A 154 14.84 0.31 1.01
N VAL A 155 15.08 0.73 2.27
CA VAL A 155 15.93 1.86 2.62
C VAL A 155 17.38 1.41 2.64
N VAL A 156 18.16 1.97 1.73
CA VAL A 156 19.57 1.65 1.51
C VAL A 156 20.43 2.85 1.88
N ARG A 157 21.43 2.66 2.73
CA ARG A 157 22.34 3.71 3.14
C ARG A 157 23.36 4.01 2.04
N CYS A 158 23.31 5.23 1.49
CA CYS A 158 24.19 5.72 0.43
C CYS A 158 25.01 6.94 0.88
N PHE A 159 25.41 6.98 2.15
CA PHE A 159 26.22 8.05 2.73
C PHE A 159 27.16 7.53 3.81
N GLU A 160 28.25 8.26 4.04
CA GLU A 160 29.16 8.02 5.16
C GLU A 160 28.90 9.03 6.28
N ASP A 161 28.86 8.54 7.52
CA ASP A 161 28.82 9.37 8.73
C ASP A 161 29.56 8.62 9.84
N SER A 162 30.63 9.23 10.35
CA SER A 162 31.46 8.65 11.42
C SER A 162 30.74 8.49 12.75
N ASN A 163 29.64 9.22 12.97
CA ASN A 163 28.83 9.15 14.18
C ASN A 163 27.76 8.03 14.12
N ILE A 164 27.50 7.50 12.92
CA ILE A 164 26.49 6.46 12.70
C ILE A 164 27.19 5.15 12.35
N ILE A 165 27.28 4.25 13.32
CA ILE A 165 27.93 2.94 13.14
C ILE A 165 27.13 2.10 12.16
N HIS A 166 27.81 1.55 11.13
CA HIS A 166 27.20 0.55 10.22
C HIS A 166 27.31 -0.84 10.84
N VAL A 167 26.23 -1.64 10.76
CA VAL A 167 26.19 -2.99 11.37
C VAL A 167 27.21 -3.96 10.78
N GLU A 168 27.56 -3.80 9.50
CA GLU A 168 28.56 -4.61 8.79
C GLU A 168 29.94 -3.91 8.70
N GLY A 169 30.16 -2.84 9.46
CA GLY A 169 31.43 -2.12 9.61
C GLY A 169 31.67 -1.02 8.59
N ALA A 170 31.38 -1.18 7.33
CA ALA A 170 31.51 -0.19 6.27
C ALA A 170 30.23 -0.05 5.48
N VAL A 171 30.02 1.10 4.85
CA VAL A 171 28.89 1.34 3.94
C VAL A 171 29.15 0.55 2.64
N ASP A 172 28.21 -0.31 2.29
CA ASP A 172 28.21 -1.07 1.04
C ASP A 172 26.75 -1.38 0.66
N PRO A 173 26.14 -0.52 -0.16
CA PRO A 173 24.72 -0.61 -0.51
C PRO A 173 24.32 -1.94 -1.14
N ILE A 174 25.18 -2.51 -1.98
CA ILE A 174 24.86 -3.75 -2.70
C ILE A 174 24.85 -4.95 -1.74
N ARG A 175 25.86 -5.05 -0.87
CA ARG A 175 25.88 -6.05 0.18
C ARG A 175 24.65 -5.95 1.08
N ASP A 176 24.24 -4.75 1.43
CA ASP A 176 23.09 -4.51 2.32
C ASP A 176 21.79 -4.97 1.67
N ILE A 177 21.58 -4.68 0.39
CA ILE A 177 20.47 -5.21 -0.42
C ILE A 177 20.51 -6.74 -0.50
N GLU A 178 21.68 -7.32 -0.76
CA GLU A 178 21.83 -8.78 -0.87
C GLU A 178 21.53 -9.48 0.44
N ILE A 179 21.89 -8.92 1.59
CA ILE A 179 21.55 -9.47 2.91
C ILE A 179 20.03 -9.62 3.06
N ILE A 180 19.27 -8.59 2.73
CA ILE A 180 17.80 -8.63 2.82
C ILE A 180 17.23 -9.64 1.81
N ASN A 181 17.69 -9.60 0.57
CA ASN A 181 17.23 -10.52 -0.47
C ASN A 181 17.46 -11.98 -0.10
N VAL A 182 18.63 -12.32 0.45
CA VAL A 182 18.95 -13.70 0.89
C VAL A 182 17.96 -14.17 1.97
N GLU A 183 17.63 -13.35 2.96
CA GLU A 183 16.67 -13.72 4.01
C GLU A 183 15.26 -13.95 3.44
N LEU A 184 14.82 -13.12 2.51
CA LEU A 184 13.54 -13.29 1.82
C LEU A 184 13.52 -14.58 0.98
N MET A 185 14.60 -14.87 0.26
CA MET A 185 14.74 -16.08 -0.55
C MET A 185 14.74 -17.34 0.31
N LEU A 186 15.44 -17.34 1.43
CA LEU A 186 15.46 -18.50 2.36
C LEU A 186 14.06 -18.78 2.92
N ALA A 187 13.31 -17.73 3.27
CA ALA A 187 11.93 -17.88 3.73
C ALA A 187 10.99 -18.44 2.64
N ASP A 188 11.18 -18.05 1.39
CA ASP A 188 10.41 -18.59 0.27
C ASP A 188 10.78 -20.03 -0.03
N ILE A 189 12.07 -20.39 0.03
CA ILE A 189 12.54 -21.77 -0.13
C ILE A 189 11.89 -22.68 0.92
N GLU A 190 11.77 -22.24 2.17
CA GLU A 190 11.12 -23.01 3.23
C GLU A 190 9.63 -23.27 2.89
N VAL A 191 8.90 -22.25 2.42
CA VAL A 191 7.50 -22.39 1.99
C VAL A 191 7.38 -23.39 0.86
N ILE A 192 8.25 -23.30 -0.15
CA ILE A 192 8.27 -24.16 -1.33
C ILE A 192 8.61 -25.60 -0.91
N ASP A 193 9.62 -25.83 -0.07
CA ASP A 193 10.00 -27.15 0.40
C ASP A 193 8.90 -27.83 1.21
N ASN A 194 8.24 -27.09 2.08
CA ASN A 194 7.08 -27.57 2.82
C ASN A 194 5.95 -28.00 1.88
N ARG A 195 5.72 -27.28 0.79
CA ARG A 195 4.69 -27.61 -0.20
C ARG A 195 5.10 -28.82 -1.04
N LEU A 196 6.31 -28.85 -1.59
CA LEU A 196 6.84 -29.95 -2.36
C LEU A 196 6.82 -31.26 -1.56
N GLY A 197 7.16 -31.23 -0.26
CA GLY A 197 7.08 -32.37 0.63
C GLY A 197 5.65 -32.96 0.75
N ARG A 198 4.63 -32.09 0.70
CA ARG A 198 3.22 -32.52 0.77
C ARG A 198 2.69 -33.05 -0.54
N ILE A 199 3.03 -32.42 -1.66
CA ILE A 199 2.51 -32.78 -2.99
C ILE A 199 3.37 -33.84 -3.70
N GLY A 200 4.67 -34.00 -3.35
CA GLY A 200 5.62 -34.86 -4.05
C GLY A 200 5.16 -36.31 -4.18
N LYS A 201 4.50 -36.87 -3.16
CA LYS A 201 3.92 -38.21 -3.24
C LYS A 201 2.73 -38.29 -4.23
N LYS A 202 1.91 -37.25 -4.33
CA LYS A 202 0.78 -37.18 -5.27
C LYS A 202 1.26 -36.94 -6.69
N ALA A 203 2.23 -36.06 -6.89
CA ALA A 203 2.83 -35.75 -8.17
C ALA A 203 3.56 -36.96 -8.76
N ALA A 204 4.30 -37.73 -7.93
CA ALA A 204 5.01 -38.95 -8.36
C ALA A 204 4.08 -40.12 -8.70
N LEU A 205 2.92 -40.26 -8.07
CA LEU A 205 1.90 -41.26 -8.34
C LEU A 205 0.99 -40.91 -9.54
N SER A 206 1.16 -39.78 -10.09
CA SER A 206 0.77 -39.09 -11.30
C SER A 206 -0.43 -39.58 -12.11
N ARG A 207 -1.59 -39.41 -11.57
CA ARG A 207 -2.79 -39.12 -12.37
C ARG A 207 -3.30 -37.69 -12.20
N ASP A 208 -2.65 -36.91 -11.33
CA ASP A 208 -3.02 -35.53 -11.03
C ASP A 208 -2.04 -34.60 -11.79
N LYS A 209 -2.48 -34.15 -12.97
CA LYS A 209 -1.68 -33.26 -13.82
C LYS A 209 -1.45 -31.89 -13.21
N GLU A 210 -2.38 -31.40 -12.39
CA GLU A 210 -2.27 -30.11 -11.72
C GLU A 210 -1.19 -30.14 -10.65
N ALA A 211 -1.17 -31.20 -9.82
CA ALA A 211 -0.12 -31.37 -8.82
C ALA A 211 1.27 -31.54 -9.45
N ALA A 212 1.36 -32.17 -10.63
CA ALA A 212 2.62 -32.31 -11.36
C ALA A 212 3.14 -30.96 -11.89
N LYS A 213 2.27 -30.15 -12.51
CA LYS A 213 2.58 -28.78 -12.96
C LYS A 213 3.01 -27.88 -11.80
N GLU A 214 2.28 -27.93 -10.68
CA GLU A 214 2.62 -27.17 -9.48
C GLU A 214 4.00 -27.56 -8.95
N ALA A 215 4.30 -28.87 -8.87
CA ALA A 215 5.60 -29.35 -8.39
C ALA A 215 6.76 -28.93 -9.31
N GLU A 216 6.57 -29.01 -10.64
CA GLU A 216 7.56 -28.58 -11.63
C GLU A 216 7.85 -27.07 -11.49
N LEU A 217 6.80 -26.25 -11.42
CA LEU A 217 6.92 -24.80 -11.28
C LEU A 217 7.62 -24.41 -9.97
N LEU A 218 7.21 -25.00 -8.84
CA LEU A 218 7.84 -24.73 -7.54
C LEU A 218 9.30 -25.18 -7.50
N THR A 219 9.66 -26.27 -8.20
CA THR A 219 11.05 -26.72 -8.32
C THR A 219 11.88 -25.70 -9.10
N ARG A 220 11.37 -25.21 -10.25
CA ARG A 220 12.02 -24.17 -11.06
C ARG A 220 12.24 -22.89 -10.24
N ILE A 221 11.23 -22.46 -9.47
CA ILE A 221 11.36 -21.27 -8.59
C ILE A 221 12.44 -21.52 -7.55
N LYS A 222 12.44 -22.68 -6.87
CA LYS A 222 13.46 -22.99 -5.87
C LYS A 222 14.88 -22.98 -6.46
N GLU A 223 15.08 -23.55 -7.64
CA GLU A 223 16.37 -23.53 -8.32
C GLU A 223 16.84 -22.11 -8.63
N SER A 224 15.93 -21.21 -9.02
CA SER A 224 16.20 -19.81 -9.25
C SER A 224 16.65 -19.11 -7.94
N LEU A 225 15.88 -19.29 -6.86
CA LEU A 225 16.22 -18.72 -5.55
C LEU A 225 17.58 -19.20 -5.03
N LEU A 226 17.94 -20.48 -5.23
CA LEU A 226 19.25 -21.01 -4.87
C LEU A 226 20.40 -20.41 -5.71
N GLN A 227 20.11 -19.81 -6.85
CA GLN A 227 21.05 -19.06 -7.68
C GLN A 227 21.03 -17.55 -7.40
N ASN A 228 20.46 -17.13 -6.27
CA ASN A 228 20.26 -15.73 -5.88
C ASN A 228 19.41 -14.90 -6.89
N ILE A 229 18.47 -15.55 -7.59
CA ILE A 229 17.54 -14.90 -8.49
C ILE A 229 16.15 -14.87 -7.82
N PRO A 230 15.66 -13.70 -7.37
CA PRO A 230 14.35 -13.58 -6.73
C PRO A 230 13.21 -13.80 -7.73
N VAL A 231 12.03 -14.20 -7.21
CA VAL A 231 10.86 -14.55 -8.04
C VAL A 231 10.41 -13.37 -8.92
N ARG A 232 10.55 -12.12 -8.46
CA ARG A 232 10.20 -10.91 -9.24
C ARG A 232 11.01 -10.73 -10.52
N ARG A 233 12.16 -11.43 -10.66
CA ARG A 233 12.99 -11.44 -11.89
C ARG A 233 12.65 -12.57 -12.84
N MET A 234 11.71 -13.44 -12.47
CA MET A 234 11.29 -14.57 -13.29
C MET A 234 10.09 -14.21 -14.12
N GLU A 235 9.99 -14.77 -15.32
CA GLU A 235 8.81 -14.64 -16.18
C GLU A 235 7.87 -15.83 -15.97
N PHE A 236 6.58 -15.55 -15.92
CA PHE A 236 5.50 -16.54 -15.73
C PHE A 236 4.35 -16.27 -16.68
N ASP A 237 3.79 -17.33 -17.25
CA ASP A 237 2.55 -17.24 -18.00
C ASP A 237 1.33 -17.06 -17.06
N GLU A 238 0.15 -16.83 -17.64
CA GLU A 238 -1.09 -16.60 -16.87
C GLU A 238 -1.49 -17.80 -15.99
N GLU A 239 -1.22 -19.03 -16.44
CA GLU A 239 -1.53 -20.24 -15.68
C GLU A 239 -0.57 -20.39 -14.49
N GLU A 240 0.71 -20.17 -14.70
CA GLU A 240 1.74 -20.18 -13.69
C GLU A 240 1.51 -19.10 -12.62
N GLN A 241 1.14 -17.90 -13.03
CA GLN A 241 0.79 -16.80 -12.10
C GLN A 241 -0.37 -17.19 -11.17
N LYS A 242 -1.40 -17.89 -11.70
CA LYS A 242 -2.51 -18.38 -10.87
C LYS A 242 -2.06 -19.43 -9.86
N ILE A 243 -1.11 -20.29 -10.23
CA ILE A 243 -0.53 -21.31 -9.33
C ILE A 243 0.32 -20.68 -8.23
N ILE A 244 1.11 -19.64 -8.55
CA ILE A 244 2.05 -19.00 -7.61
C ILE A 244 1.33 -18.10 -6.60
N LYS A 245 0.29 -17.38 -7.04
CA LYS A 245 -0.41 -16.37 -6.24
C LYS A 245 -0.77 -16.82 -4.81
N PRO A 246 -1.31 -18.03 -4.57
CA PRO A 246 -1.66 -18.48 -3.22
C PRO A 246 -0.48 -18.65 -2.26
N PHE A 247 0.76 -18.76 -2.76
CA PHE A 247 1.95 -18.93 -1.92
C PHE A 247 2.41 -17.63 -1.28
N ASN A 248 2.01 -16.48 -1.82
CA ASN A 248 2.39 -15.15 -1.34
C ASN A 248 3.90 -15.08 -1.06
N LEU A 249 4.70 -15.44 -2.07
CA LEU A 249 6.15 -15.46 -1.97
C LEU A 249 6.69 -14.05 -1.74
N LEU A 250 7.60 -13.90 -0.80
CA LEU A 250 8.15 -12.60 -0.40
C LEU A 250 8.96 -11.97 -1.52
N THR A 251 9.74 -12.80 -2.22
CA THR A 251 10.58 -12.35 -3.34
C THR A 251 9.80 -12.08 -4.63
N SER A 252 8.50 -12.37 -4.67
CA SER A 252 7.62 -12.00 -5.79
C SER A 252 7.05 -10.58 -5.65
N LYS A 253 7.16 -9.97 -4.47
CA LYS A 253 6.64 -8.62 -4.23
C LYS A 253 7.43 -7.60 -5.01
N PRO A 254 6.76 -6.59 -5.63
CA PRO A 254 7.43 -5.48 -6.28
C PRO A 254 8.21 -4.66 -5.26
N MET A 255 9.35 -4.10 -5.68
CA MET A 255 10.29 -3.41 -4.80
C MET A 255 10.73 -2.06 -5.38
N ILE A 256 10.89 -1.08 -4.49
CA ILE A 256 11.58 0.19 -4.74
C ILE A 256 12.78 0.26 -3.81
N TYR A 257 13.91 0.71 -4.33
CA TYR A 257 15.08 1.04 -3.55
C TYR A 257 15.06 2.54 -3.22
N MET A 258 15.02 2.86 -1.93
CA MET A 258 15.15 4.23 -1.45
C MET A 258 16.61 4.45 -1.05
N ALA A 259 17.38 5.10 -1.93
CA ALA A 259 18.76 5.48 -1.67
C ALA A 259 18.79 6.69 -0.71
N ASN A 260 19.10 6.42 0.58
CA ASN A 260 19.22 7.47 1.59
C ASN A 260 20.59 8.13 1.53
N ILE A 261 20.62 9.43 1.22
CA ILE A 261 21.83 10.24 1.03
C ILE A 261 21.97 11.31 2.10
N ASN A 262 23.14 11.95 2.14
CA ASN A 262 23.40 13.16 2.91
C ASN A 262 22.79 14.41 2.26
N GLU A 263 22.68 15.50 3.02
CA GLU A 263 22.27 16.81 2.55
C GLU A 263 23.20 17.35 1.45
N GLU A 264 24.51 17.13 1.60
CA GLU A 264 25.54 17.59 0.65
C GLU A 264 25.39 16.93 -0.73
N ASP A 265 24.80 15.73 -0.77
CA ASP A 265 24.60 14.94 -1.99
C ASP A 265 23.28 15.26 -2.73
N LEU A 266 22.40 16.11 -2.14
CA LEU A 266 21.11 16.43 -2.77
C LEU A 266 21.23 17.11 -4.14
N LEU A 267 22.28 17.91 -4.31
CA LEU A 267 22.59 18.63 -5.55
C LEU A 267 23.75 18.00 -6.33
N ASN A 268 24.32 16.92 -5.80
CA ASN A 268 25.44 16.21 -6.40
C ASN A 268 24.98 14.92 -7.05
N GLU A 269 24.92 14.90 -8.37
CA GLU A 269 24.52 13.71 -9.14
C GLU A 269 25.58 12.59 -9.11
N GLU A 270 26.81 12.86 -8.64
CA GLU A 270 27.95 11.91 -8.68
C GLU A 270 28.11 11.09 -7.38
N ASN A 271 27.03 10.62 -6.74
CA ASN A 271 27.13 9.72 -5.60
C ASN A 271 27.32 8.28 -6.09
N THR A 272 28.54 7.75 -5.92
CA THR A 272 28.92 6.40 -6.39
C THR A 272 28.10 5.28 -5.74
N TYR A 273 27.61 5.45 -4.52
CA TYR A 273 26.71 4.51 -3.85
C TYR A 273 25.35 4.45 -4.53
N VAL A 274 24.80 5.62 -4.88
CA VAL A 274 23.52 5.72 -5.61
C VAL A 274 23.64 5.09 -6.98
N GLU A 275 24.74 5.35 -7.70
CA GLU A 275 25.02 4.74 -9.01
C GLU A 275 25.08 3.20 -8.92
N ALA A 276 25.71 2.67 -7.89
CA ALA A 276 25.75 1.22 -7.66
C ALA A 276 24.34 0.65 -7.43
N VAL A 277 23.50 1.32 -6.62
CA VAL A 277 22.11 0.90 -6.39
C VAL A 277 21.28 0.97 -7.67
N ARG A 278 21.45 2.01 -8.50
CA ARG A 278 20.76 2.13 -9.81
C ARG A 278 21.14 0.97 -10.74
N GLY A 279 22.44 0.66 -10.84
CA GLY A 279 22.89 -0.47 -11.66
C GLY A 279 22.34 -1.82 -11.17
N TYR A 280 22.20 -2.00 -9.86
CA TYR A 280 21.57 -3.20 -9.30
C TYR A 280 20.08 -3.27 -9.60
N ALA A 281 19.37 -2.17 -9.39
CA ALA A 281 17.92 -2.07 -9.56
C ALA A 281 17.50 -2.23 -11.04
N GLU A 282 18.30 -1.74 -11.99
CA GLU A 282 18.06 -1.90 -13.43
C GLU A 282 17.96 -3.38 -13.84
N ALA A 283 18.81 -4.22 -13.25
CA ALA A 283 18.78 -5.68 -13.49
C ALA A 283 17.48 -6.36 -12.98
N GLU A 284 16.72 -5.68 -12.11
CA GLU A 284 15.45 -6.16 -11.53
C GLU A 284 14.22 -5.42 -12.09
N ASN A 285 14.40 -4.46 -13.01
CA ASN A 285 13.34 -3.51 -13.41
C ASN A 285 12.72 -2.77 -12.22
N SER A 286 13.51 -2.51 -11.18
CA SER A 286 13.08 -1.79 -9.98
C SER A 286 13.49 -0.32 -10.06
N GLU A 287 12.70 0.56 -9.47
CA GLU A 287 12.96 1.99 -9.43
C GLU A 287 13.85 2.36 -8.23
N VAL A 288 14.67 3.38 -8.38
CA VAL A 288 15.50 3.95 -7.30
C VAL A 288 15.08 5.38 -7.07
N ILE A 289 14.65 5.67 -5.84
CA ILE A 289 14.31 7.04 -5.41
C ILE A 289 15.39 7.51 -4.44
N THR A 290 15.99 8.65 -4.75
CA THR A 290 17.01 9.28 -3.90
C THR A 290 16.33 10.19 -2.89
N VAL A 291 16.57 9.97 -1.60
CA VAL A 291 15.93 10.71 -0.51
C VAL A 291 16.98 11.07 0.56
N CYS A 292 16.95 12.29 1.06
CA CYS A 292 17.63 12.63 2.30
C CYS A 292 16.64 12.55 3.46
N ALA A 293 16.62 11.43 4.19
CA ALA A 293 15.65 11.20 5.27
C ALA A 293 15.71 12.29 6.37
N LYS A 294 16.87 12.93 6.55
CA LYS A 294 17.03 14.03 7.50
C LYS A 294 16.26 15.27 7.05
N ILE A 295 16.45 15.70 5.80
CA ILE A 295 15.72 16.82 5.20
C ILE A 295 14.20 16.55 5.20
N GLU A 296 13.76 15.32 4.85
CA GLU A 296 12.35 14.98 4.91
C GLU A 296 11.76 15.10 6.32
N SER A 297 12.55 14.74 7.34
CA SER A 297 12.13 14.93 8.73
C SER A 297 12.00 16.41 9.13
N GLU A 298 12.86 17.29 8.61
CA GLU A 298 12.80 18.74 8.83
C GLU A 298 11.64 19.37 8.06
N LEU A 299 11.43 18.98 6.79
CA LEU A 299 10.29 19.39 5.98
C LEU A 299 8.93 19.02 6.62
N GLY A 300 8.89 17.89 7.32
CA GLY A 300 7.69 17.46 8.04
C GLY A 300 7.33 18.32 9.26
N GLU A 301 8.20 19.23 9.70
CA GLU A 301 7.95 20.18 10.80
C GLU A 301 7.46 21.55 10.30
N LEU A 302 7.55 21.81 8.99
CA LEU A 302 7.21 23.09 8.38
C LEU A 302 5.78 23.12 7.89
N GLU A 303 5.16 24.29 7.96
CA GLU A 303 3.89 24.56 7.29
C GLU A 303 4.08 24.58 5.76
N GLU A 304 3.02 24.33 5.00
CA GLU A 304 3.09 24.13 3.54
C GLU A 304 3.78 25.27 2.79
N GLU A 305 3.55 26.53 3.20
CA GLU A 305 4.20 27.69 2.57
C GLU A 305 5.68 27.79 2.90
N GLU A 306 6.07 27.45 4.13
CA GLU A 306 7.48 27.42 4.56
C GLU A 306 8.23 26.27 3.86
N ARG A 307 7.56 25.11 3.71
CA ARG A 307 8.07 23.95 2.99
C ARG A 307 8.42 24.29 1.53
N LYS A 308 7.54 24.99 0.82
CA LYS A 308 7.80 25.45 -0.56
C LYS A 308 9.01 26.38 -0.66
N VAL A 309 9.15 27.31 0.29
CA VAL A 309 10.32 28.22 0.35
C VAL A 309 11.58 27.41 0.60
N PHE A 310 11.57 26.50 1.56
CA PHE A 310 12.71 25.68 1.92
C PHE A 310 13.19 24.78 0.77
N LEU A 311 12.27 24.10 0.06
CA LEU A 311 12.58 23.31 -1.13
C LEU A 311 13.24 24.16 -2.22
N LYS A 312 12.70 25.37 -2.46
CA LYS A 312 13.24 26.30 -3.44
C LYS A 312 14.65 26.78 -3.07
N ASP A 313 14.89 27.04 -1.78
CA ASP A 313 16.21 27.47 -1.29
C ASP A 313 17.24 26.35 -1.42
N LEU A 314 16.80 25.07 -1.30
CA LEU A 314 17.63 23.90 -1.58
C LEU A 314 17.81 23.63 -3.09
N GLY A 315 17.10 24.33 -3.98
CA GLY A 315 17.17 24.11 -5.43
C GLY A 315 16.48 22.84 -5.90
N ILE A 316 15.57 22.26 -5.10
CA ILE A 316 14.79 21.05 -5.45
C ILE A 316 13.32 21.41 -5.70
N GLU A 317 12.74 20.84 -6.74
CA GLU A 317 11.35 21.13 -7.15
C GLU A 317 10.33 20.39 -6.27
N GLU A 318 10.69 19.20 -5.82
CA GLU A 318 9.81 18.31 -5.06
C GLU A 318 10.59 17.48 -4.04
N SER A 319 9.95 17.18 -2.89
CA SER A 319 10.57 16.36 -1.86
C SER A 319 10.78 14.90 -2.33
N GLY A 320 11.85 14.28 -1.82
CA GLY A 320 12.11 12.87 -2.11
C GLY A 320 11.02 11.95 -1.56
N LEU A 321 10.37 12.33 -0.45
CA LEU A 321 9.25 11.59 0.11
C LEU A 321 8.02 11.65 -0.82
N ASP A 322 7.71 12.80 -1.40
CA ASP A 322 6.59 12.92 -2.35
C ASP A 322 6.85 12.08 -3.62
N GLN A 323 8.10 12.05 -4.11
CA GLN A 323 8.52 11.17 -5.20
C GLN A 323 8.36 9.69 -4.82
N LEU A 324 8.80 9.30 -3.63
CA LEU A 324 8.67 7.93 -3.13
C LEU A 324 7.21 7.48 -3.02
N ILE A 325 6.33 8.35 -2.52
CA ILE A 325 4.89 8.06 -2.42
C ILE A 325 4.31 7.81 -3.81
N ARG A 326 4.58 8.69 -4.78
CA ARG A 326 4.06 8.51 -6.15
C ARG A 326 4.63 7.28 -6.85
N ALA A 327 5.93 7.03 -6.72
CA ALA A 327 6.58 5.86 -7.29
C ALA A 327 5.98 4.56 -6.72
N THR A 328 5.79 4.49 -5.39
CA THR A 328 5.20 3.33 -4.73
C THR A 328 3.73 3.12 -5.15
N TYR A 329 2.96 4.21 -5.25
CA TYR A 329 1.59 4.19 -5.72
C TYR A 329 1.48 3.65 -7.16
N SER A 330 2.37 4.12 -8.03
CA SER A 330 2.46 3.66 -9.43
C SER A 330 2.91 2.20 -9.53
N LEU A 331 3.90 1.78 -8.73
CA LEU A 331 4.42 0.41 -8.69
C LEU A 331 3.32 -0.62 -8.37
N LEU A 332 2.40 -0.26 -7.49
CA LEU A 332 1.24 -1.10 -7.14
C LEU A 332 0.13 -1.09 -8.20
N GLY A 333 0.35 -0.39 -9.31
CA GLY A 333 -0.63 -0.25 -10.39
C GLY A 333 -1.86 0.54 -9.97
N LEU A 334 -1.70 1.45 -9.00
CA LEU A 334 -2.75 2.34 -8.57
C LEU A 334 -2.87 3.55 -9.50
N ALA A 335 -4.04 4.13 -9.55
CA ALA A 335 -4.37 5.35 -10.28
C ALA A 335 -5.48 6.10 -9.56
N THR A 336 -5.71 7.35 -9.96
CA THR A 336 -6.67 8.24 -9.32
C THR A 336 -7.74 8.69 -10.30
N TYR A 337 -9.01 8.59 -9.92
CA TYR A 337 -10.10 9.30 -10.56
C TYR A 337 -10.71 10.30 -9.59
N PHE A 338 -11.45 11.28 -10.10
CA PHE A 338 -12.02 12.37 -9.31
C PHE A 338 -13.54 12.39 -9.41
N THR A 339 -14.17 12.78 -8.30
CA THR A 339 -15.55 13.27 -8.29
C THR A 339 -15.54 14.73 -7.90
N VAL A 340 -16.31 15.54 -8.60
CA VAL A 340 -16.31 17.00 -8.42
C VAL A 340 -17.72 17.50 -8.18
N GLY A 341 -17.86 18.48 -7.28
CA GLY A 341 -19.11 19.13 -6.93
C GLY A 341 -18.85 20.38 -6.10
N SER A 342 -19.91 21.17 -5.83
CA SER A 342 -19.85 22.33 -4.94
C SER A 342 -19.60 21.95 -3.49
N ASP A 343 -20.08 20.79 -3.07
CA ASP A 343 -19.99 20.34 -1.68
C ASP A 343 -18.63 19.66 -1.42
N GLU A 344 -18.15 18.91 -2.42
CA GLU A 344 -16.94 18.10 -2.28
C GLU A 344 -16.23 17.91 -3.62
N VAL A 345 -14.91 18.05 -3.59
CA VAL A 345 -14.00 17.51 -4.61
C VAL A 345 -13.16 16.41 -3.94
N LYS A 346 -13.20 15.21 -4.52
CA LYS A 346 -12.54 14.06 -3.92
C LYS A 346 -11.77 13.25 -4.95
N ALA A 347 -10.55 12.86 -4.56
CA ALA A 347 -9.72 11.91 -5.27
C ALA A 347 -9.99 10.49 -4.74
N TRP A 348 -10.09 9.52 -5.65
CA TRP A 348 -10.38 8.14 -5.35
C TRP A 348 -9.31 7.23 -5.95
N THR A 349 -8.73 6.37 -5.13
CA THR A 349 -7.76 5.37 -5.58
C THR A 349 -8.49 4.20 -6.25
N PHE A 350 -7.97 3.76 -7.38
CA PHE A 350 -8.40 2.52 -8.04
C PHE A 350 -7.20 1.77 -8.62
N LYS A 351 -7.36 0.48 -8.89
CA LYS A 351 -6.34 -0.32 -9.55
C LYS A 351 -6.50 -0.21 -11.05
N LYS A 352 -5.42 0.06 -11.79
CA LYS A 352 -5.40 0.11 -13.25
C LYS A 352 -6.03 -1.17 -13.83
N GLY A 353 -6.90 -1.02 -14.84
CA GLY A 353 -7.67 -2.11 -15.42
C GLY A 353 -9.07 -2.32 -14.82
N MET A 354 -9.42 -1.65 -13.71
CA MET A 354 -10.78 -1.70 -13.17
C MET A 354 -11.78 -1.02 -14.11
N LYS A 355 -12.99 -1.58 -14.18
CA LYS A 355 -14.09 -1.06 -14.96
C LYS A 355 -14.92 -0.04 -14.16
N ALA A 356 -15.65 0.82 -14.86
CA ALA A 356 -16.48 1.86 -14.24
C ALA A 356 -17.42 1.40 -13.12
N PRO A 357 -18.12 0.24 -13.21
CA PRO A 357 -18.92 -0.25 -12.09
C PRO A 357 -18.11 -0.55 -10.83
N GLN A 358 -16.92 -1.15 -11.00
CA GLN A 358 -16.02 -1.45 -9.88
C GLN A 358 -15.51 -0.17 -9.21
N CYS A 359 -15.16 0.84 -10.01
CA CYS A 359 -14.77 2.15 -9.49
C CYS A 359 -15.94 2.87 -8.79
N ALA A 360 -17.16 2.75 -9.30
CA ALA A 360 -18.35 3.23 -8.61
C ALA A 360 -18.56 2.50 -7.26
N GLY A 361 -18.20 1.21 -7.20
CA GLY A 361 -18.22 0.37 -6.00
C GLY A 361 -17.28 0.85 -4.90
N ILE A 362 -16.15 1.49 -5.25
CA ILE A 362 -15.23 2.12 -4.29
C ILE A 362 -15.92 3.25 -3.51
N ILE A 363 -16.86 3.96 -4.14
CA ILE A 363 -17.65 4.99 -3.46
C ILE A 363 -18.67 4.35 -2.53
N HIS A 364 -19.43 3.38 -3.05
CA HIS A 364 -20.42 2.62 -2.29
C HIS A 364 -20.85 1.37 -3.07
N THR A 365 -21.06 0.25 -2.37
CA THR A 365 -21.46 -1.02 -2.99
C THR A 365 -22.76 -0.94 -3.80
N ASP A 366 -23.69 -0.08 -3.39
CA ASP A 366 -24.93 0.15 -4.12
C ASP A 366 -24.69 0.84 -5.48
N PHE A 367 -23.65 1.66 -5.61
CA PHE A 367 -23.28 2.30 -6.88
C PHE A 367 -22.80 1.24 -7.89
N GLU A 368 -22.09 0.22 -7.43
CA GLU A 368 -21.69 -0.91 -8.28
C GLU A 368 -22.90 -1.74 -8.72
N ARG A 369 -23.76 -2.13 -7.76
CA ARG A 369 -24.95 -2.97 -8.03
C ARG A 369 -25.95 -2.28 -8.93
N GLY A 370 -26.21 -1.01 -8.66
CA GLY A 370 -27.16 -0.18 -9.39
C GLY A 370 -26.58 0.56 -10.59
N PHE A 371 -25.32 0.31 -10.99
CA PHE A 371 -24.62 1.06 -12.04
C PHE A 371 -25.39 1.07 -13.36
N ILE A 372 -25.66 2.26 -13.87
CA ILE A 372 -26.29 2.49 -15.17
C ILE A 372 -25.25 2.94 -16.18
N ARG A 373 -24.56 4.04 -15.89
CA ARG A 373 -23.51 4.65 -16.73
C ARG A 373 -22.67 5.64 -15.91
N ALA A 374 -21.52 6.01 -16.46
CA ALA A 374 -20.71 7.12 -15.98
C ALA A 374 -20.68 8.26 -17.01
N GLU A 375 -20.84 9.50 -16.58
CA GLU A 375 -20.48 10.68 -17.34
C GLU A 375 -19.01 10.96 -17.02
N VAL A 376 -18.14 10.87 -18.03
CA VAL A 376 -16.68 10.92 -17.86
C VAL A 376 -16.09 12.02 -18.73
N MET A 377 -15.23 12.83 -18.14
CA MET A 377 -14.32 13.73 -18.86
C MET A 377 -12.91 13.54 -18.33
N SER A 378 -11.89 13.71 -19.18
CA SER A 378 -10.52 13.69 -18.72
C SER A 378 -10.15 15.01 -18.01
N TYR A 379 -9.21 14.93 -17.08
CA TYR A 379 -8.64 16.13 -16.45
C TYR A 379 -8.07 17.11 -17.50
N GLU A 380 -7.38 16.58 -18.52
CA GLU A 380 -6.78 17.41 -19.58
C GLU A 380 -7.84 18.13 -20.41
N ASP A 381 -8.97 17.47 -20.72
CA ASP A 381 -10.08 18.13 -21.41
C ASP A 381 -10.70 19.24 -20.55
N LEU A 382 -10.86 19.02 -19.23
CA LEU A 382 -11.36 20.04 -18.32
C LEU A 382 -10.39 21.22 -18.19
N LYS A 383 -9.09 20.95 -18.03
CA LYS A 383 -8.03 21.98 -17.94
C LYS A 383 -7.99 22.85 -19.21
N THR A 384 -8.10 22.22 -20.37
CA THR A 384 -8.06 22.92 -21.66
C THR A 384 -9.30 23.80 -21.89
N ASN A 385 -10.48 23.31 -21.51
CA ASN A 385 -11.74 24.01 -21.75
C ASN A 385 -12.17 24.94 -20.59
N GLY A 386 -11.62 24.72 -19.40
CA GLY A 386 -11.83 25.57 -18.21
C GLY A 386 -13.17 25.42 -17.50
N SER A 387 -14.12 24.59 -18.02
CA SER A 387 -15.36 24.26 -17.33
C SER A 387 -16.04 23.03 -17.93
N GLU A 388 -16.85 22.31 -17.13
CA GLU A 388 -17.64 21.16 -17.62
C GLU A 388 -18.57 21.50 -18.78
N LEU A 389 -19.20 22.71 -18.74
CA LEU A 389 -20.08 23.14 -19.80
C LEU A 389 -19.35 23.22 -21.13
N LYS A 390 -18.16 23.82 -21.15
CA LYS A 390 -17.35 23.93 -22.36
C LYS A 390 -16.81 22.57 -22.82
N VAL A 391 -16.46 21.66 -21.89
CA VAL A 391 -16.10 20.27 -22.23
C VAL A 391 -17.25 19.58 -22.94
N LYS A 392 -18.48 19.77 -22.46
CA LYS A 392 -19.70 19.23 -23.08
C LYS A 392 -19.98 19.84 -24.44
N GLU A 393 -19.87 21.16 -24.57
CA GLU A 393 -20.02 21.89 -25.85
C GLU A 393 -18.96 21.44 -26.87
N ALA A 394 -17.74 21.14 -26.44
CA ALA A 394 -16.66 20.60 -27.26
C ALA A 394 -16.86 19.10 -27.61
N GLY A 395 -17.92 18.46 -27.11
CA GLY A 395 -18.20 17.04 -27.38
C GLY A 395 -17.21 16.07 -26.68
N LYS A 396 -16.51 16.54 -25.62
CA LYS A 396 -15.51 15.77 -24.89
C LYS A 396 -16.05 15.07 -23.65
N MET A 397 -17.28 15.40 -23.22
CA MET A 397 -18.00 14.66 -22.18
C MET A 397 -18.50 13.34 -22.76
N ARG A 398 -18.03 12.23 -22.22
CA ARG A 398 -18.34 10.87 -22.68
C ARG A 398 -19.40 10.23 -21.78
N LEU A 399 -20.25 9.41 -22.36
CA LEU A 399 -21.19 8.55 -21.63
C LEU A 399 -20.69 7.11 -21.73
N GLU A 400 -20.17 6.62 -20.63
CA GLU A 400 -19.48 5.32 -20.57
C GLU A 400 -20.34 4.25 -19.88
N GLY A 401 -20.33 3.06 -20.46
CA GLY A 401 -21.06 1.88 -19.95
C GLY A 401 -20.24 1.00 -19.03
N LYS A 402 -20.79 -0.19 -18.75
CA LYS A 402 -20.21 -1.15 -17.80
C LYS A 402 -18.82 -1.68 -18.17
N GLU A 403 -18.50 -1.68 -19.46
CA GLU A 403 -17.22 -2.22 -19.98
C GLU A 403 -16.11 -1.17 -20.03
N TYR A 404 -16.40 0.07 -19.70
CA TYR A 404 -15.39 1.13 -19.69
C TYR A 404 -14.32 0.88 -18.67
N VAL A 405 -13.07 0.83 -19.12
CA VAL A 405 -11.88 0.72 -18.25
C VAL A 405 -11.47 2.12 -17.83
N MET A 406 -11.54 2.39 -16.54
CA MET A 406 -11.19 3.69 -15.95
C MET A 406 -9.76 4.08 -16.27
N GLN A 407 -9.56 5.37 -16.56
CA GLN A 407 -8.26 5.94 -16.82
C GLN A 407 -7.82 6.86 -15.66
N ASP A 408 -6.49 6.96 -15.47
CA ASP A 408 -5.95 7.91 -14.49
C ASP A 408 -6.29 9.35 -14.90
N GLY A 409 -6.81 10.12 -13.96
CA GLY A 409 -7.26 11.49 -14.21
C GLY A 409 -8.69 11.62 -14.78
N ASP A 410 -9.46 10.54 -14.89
CA ASP A 410 -10.88 10.63 -15.22
C ASP A 410 -11.65 11.40 -14.14
N ILE A 411 -12.52 12.30 -14.55
CA ILE A 411 -13.46 13.00 -13.69
C ILE A 411 -14.85 12.43 -13.98
N CYS A 412 -15.50 11.89 -12.94
CA CYS A 412 -16.66 11.01 -13.12
C CYS A 412 -17.89 11.47 -12.34
N HIS A 413 -19.06 11.37 -13.01
CA HIS A 413 -20.36 11.41 -12.36
C HIS A 413 -21.07 10.07 -12.62
N PHE A 414 -21.18 9.23 -11.61
CA PHE A 414 -21.84 7.95 -11.71
C PHE A 414 -23.36 8.07 -11.62
N ARG A 415 -24.07 7.43 -12.55
CA ARG A 415 -25.53 7.31 -12.54
C ARG A 415 -25.88 5.88 -12.18
N PHE A 416 -26.63 5.72 -11.11
CA PHE A 416 -27.04 4.43 -10.58
C PHE A 416 -28.51 4.48 -10.16
N ASN A 417 -29.11 3.30 -10.01
CA ASN A 417 -30.46 3.12 -9.50
C ASN A 417 -30.48 1.91 -8.54
N VAL A 418 -30.91 2.14 -7.32
CA VAL A 418 -30.97 1.12 -6.25
C VAL A 418 -32.42 0.81 -5.95
#